data_333c4f280f7ee6545714177195a563f4
#
_entry.id   333c4f280f7ee6545714177195a563f4
#
_cell.length_a   1.000
_cell.length_b   1.000
_cell.length_c   1.000
_cell.angle_alpha   90.00
_cell.angle_beta   90.00
_cell.angle_gamma   90.00
#
_symmetry.space_group_name_H-M   'P 1'
#
loop_
_entity.id
_entity.type
_entity.pdbx_description
1 polymer ?
#
loop_
_entity_poly.entity_id
_entity_poly.type
_entity_poly.pdbx_seq_one_letter_code
_entity_poly.pdbx_strand_id
1 'polypeptide(L)'
;EMDNVVLSIDGRKEVHDRMRPFRKGAGSYDLIVPKFQKFAESRHQDKYYVRGTYTHFNTDFSKDVLHLADLGFKQISVEPVVAQPTDEYALKESDLPVLFDEYDRLAAEMVKRNKAGNGFNFFHFMIDLEGGPCVYKRLSGCGSGTEYLAVTPWGDLYPCHQFVGNEDFLMGNVWDGIKATDIQDEFKCCNVYAKEKCRNCFARFYCSGGCAANSYNFHGTITDAYDLGCELQKKRIECAIMIKAAEADMADDAQ
;
A
#
# COMPACT_ATOMS: atom_id res chain seq x y z
N GLU A 1 0.07 -14.73 -20.37
CA GLU A 1 -0.95 -13.71 -20.04
C GLU A 1 -0.74 -13.23 -18.59
N MET A 2 -0.82 -11.92 -18.38
CA MET A 2 -0.72 -11.35 -17.03
C MET A 2 -2.10 -11.46 -16.36
N ASP A 3 -2.15 -12.04 -15.16
CA ASP A 3 -3.41 -12.20 -14.43
C ASP A 3 -3.85 -10.85 -13.83
N ASN A 4 -3.00 -10.19 -13.05
CA ASN A 4 -3.30 -8.90 -12.44
C ASN A 4 -2.33 -7.81 -12.91
N VAL A 5 -2.81 -6.59 -13.08
CA VAL A 5 -2.01 -5.45 -13.55
C VAL A 5 -2.17 -4.25 -12.62
N VAL A 6 -1.06 -3.63 -12.24
CA VAL A 6 -1.04 -2.41 -11.43
C VAL A 6 -0.78 -1.20 -12.34
N LEU A 7 -1.71 -0.24 -12.32
CA LEU A 7 -1.67 1.00 -13.09
C LEU A 7 -1.31 2.16 -12.14
N SER A 8 -0.13 2.74 -12.31
CA SER A 8 0.37 3.77 -11.39
C SER A 8 -0.25 5.13 -11.64
N ILE A 9 -1.10 5.60 -10.72
CA ILE A 9 -1.71 6.93 -10.71
C ILE A 9 -1.98 7.37 -9.28
N ASP A 10 -1.53 8.57 -8.89
CA ASP A 10 -1.54 8.99 -7.48
C ASP A 10 -2.86 9.68 -7.05
N GLY A 11 -3.75 10.00 -7.99
CA GLY A 11 -5.03 10.64 -7.69
C GLY A 11 -5.36 11.80 -8.62
N ARG A 12 -5.72 12.95 -8.06
CA ARG A 12 -6.01 14.19 -8.81
C ARG A 12 -4.84 14.61 -9.69
N LYS A 13 -5.11 15.33 -10.75
CA LYS A 13 -4.11 15.73 -11.76
C LYS A 13 -2.92 16.45 -11.14
N GLU A 14 -3.16 17.43 -10.30
CA GLU A 14 -2.11 18.21 -9.65
C GLU A 14 -1.22 17.39 -8.73
N VAL A 15 -1.80 16.39 -8.04
CA VAL A 15 -1.07 15.45 -7.18
C VAL A 15 -0.19 14.53 -8.04
N HIS A 16 -0.79 13.92 -9.05
CA HIS A 16 -0.10 13.00 -9.94
C HIS A 16 1.03 13.69 -10.71
N ASP A 17 0.75 14.83 -11.35
CA ASP A 17 1.72 15.54 -12.20
C ASP A 17 2.89 16.12 -11.39
N ARG A 18 2.70 16.41 -10.10
CA ARG A 18 3.76 16.82 -9.17
C ARG A 18 4.78 15.70 -8.94
N MET A 19 4.30 14.47 -8.73
CA MET A 19 5.15 13.34 -8.35
C MET A 19 5.64 12.51 -9.54
N ARG A 20 4.91 12.55 -10.68
CA ARG A 20 5.20 11.77 -11.89
C ARG A 20 5.24 12.63 -13.16
N PRO A 21 6.04 13.70 -13.20
CA PRO A 21 6.21 14.48 -14.42
C PRO A 21 7.00 13.68 -15.47
N PHE A 22 6.82 14.03 -16.74
CA PHE A 22 7.76 13.61 -17.78
C PHE A 22 9.15 14.23 -17.56
N ARG A 23 10.18 13.64 -18.17
CA ARG A 23 11.57 14.14 -18.07
C ARG A 23 11.73 15.65 -18.42
N LYS A 24 10.83 16.20 -19.24
CA LYS A 24 10.81 17.63 -19.63
C LYS A 24 9.92 18.49 -18.71
N GLY A 25 9.42 17.96 -17.61
CA GLY A 25 8.61 18.67 -16.62
C GLY A 25 7.11 18.79 -16.94
N ALA A 26 6.64 18.34 -18.11
CA ALA A 26 5.21 18.31 -18.40
C ALA A 26 4.51 17.22 -17.58
N GLY A 27 3.25 17.46 -17.19
CA GLY A 27 2.43 16.47 -16.49
C GLY A 27 2.12 15.25 -17.35
N SER A 28 2.00 14.08 -16.73
CA SER A 28 1.71 12.81 -17.42
C SER A 28 0.24 12.39 -17.31
N TYR A 29 -0.53 12.99 -16.42
CA TYR A 29 -1.91 12.63 -16.08
C TYR A 29 -2.82 12.52 -17.30
N ASP A 30 -2.91 13.59 -18.11
CA ASP A 30 -3.83 13.66 -19.26
C ASP A 30 -3.52 12.60 -20.34
N LEU A 31 -2.27 12.14 -20.40
CA LEU A 31 -1.86 11.11 -21.36
C LEU A 31 -2.22 9.69 -20.87
N ILE A 32 -2.11 9.44 -19.56
CA ILE A 32 -2.25 8.08 -19.01
C ILE A 32 -3.69 7.72 -18.63
N VAL A 33 -4.46 8.67 -18.09
CA VAL A 33 -5.83 8.40 -17.58
C VAL A 33 -6.74 7.77 -18.63
N PRO A 34 -6.86 8.31 -19.88
CA PRO A 34 -7.73 7.69 -20.88
C PRO A 34 -7.29 6.26 -21.26
N LYS A 35 -5.99 5.98 -21.21
CA LYS A 35 -5.46 4.63 -21.47
C LYS A 35 -5.79 3.66 -20.35
N PHE A 36 -5.69 4.12 -19.10
CA PHE A 36 -6.00 3.32 -17.92
C PHE A 36 -7.51 3.02 -17.84
N GLN A 37 -8.36 4.00 -18.13
CA GLN A 37 -9.81 3.79 -18.22
C GLN A 37 -10.15 2.72 -19.26
N LYS A 38 -9.62 2.86 -20.49
CA LYS A 38 -9.80 1.86 -21.54
C LYS A 38 -9.29 0.47 -21.16
N PHE A 39 -8.17 0.40 -20.43
CA PHE A 39 -7.64 -0.86 -19.92
C PHE A 39 -8.58 -1.49 -18.88
N ALA A 40 -9.04 -0.72 -17.88
CA ALA A 40 -9.96 -1.18 -16.86
C ALA A 40 -11.30 -1.68 -17.45
N GLU A 41 -11.85 -0.95 -18.43
CA GLU A 41 -13.04 -1.36 -19.18
C GLU A 41 -12.82 -2.67 -19.93
N SER A 42 -11.68 -2.85 -20.61
CA SER A 42 -11.34 -4.07 -21.34
C SER A 42 -11.22 -5.31 -20.44
N ARG A 43 -11.03 -5.08 -19.15
CA ARG A 43 -10.98 -6.10 -18.10
C ARG A 43 -12.29 -6.25 -17.32
N HIS A 44 -13.36 -5.59 -17.73
CA HIS A 44 -14.63 -5.58 -17.02
C HIS A 44 -14.50 -5.16 -15.55
N GLN A 45 -13.59 -4.22 -15.26
CA GLN A 45 -13.27 -3.71 -13.93
C GLN A 45 -12.72 -4.76 -12.95
N ASP A 46 -12.08 -5.82 -13.46
CA ASP A 46 -11.48 -6.90 -12.67
C ASP A 46 -9.99 -7.10 -13.01
N LYS A 47 -9.25 -7.76 -12.13
CA LYS A 47 -7.85 -8.14 -12.30
C LYS A 47 -6.91 -6.98 -12.65
N TYR A 48 -7.15 -5.83 -12.05
CA TYR A 48 -6.26 -4.67 -12.08
C TYR A 48 -6.40 -3.88 -10.77
N TYR A 49 -5.44 -3.00 -10.53
CA TYR A 49 -5.55 -1.92 -9.54
C TYR A 49 -5.00 -0.63 -10.14
N VAL A 50 -5.71 0.47 -9.94
CA VAL A 50 -5.05 1.79 -9.98
C VAL A 50 -4.38 1.99 -8.64
N ARG A 51 -3.05 2.26 -8.67
CA ARG A 51 -2.25 2.38 -7.46
C ARG A 51 -1.59 3.73 -7.38
N GLY A 52 -1.87 4.44 -6.31
CA GLY A 52 -1.29 5.73 -5.98
C GLY A 52 -0.54 5.73 -4.65
N THR A 53 0.10 6.86 -4.39
CA THR A 53 0.83 7.10 -3.15
C THR A 53 0.46 8.47 -2.60
N TYR A 54 0.13 8.55 -1.31
CA TYR A 54 -0.01 9.83 -0.64
C TYR A 54 1.23 10.15 0.20
N THR A 55 1.49 11.43 0.36
CA THR A 55 2.68 12.00 0.96
C THR A 55 2.30 13.14 1.91
N HIS A 56 3.27 13.74 2.57
CA HIS A 56 3.07 14.99 3.32
C HIS A 56 2.45 16.11 2.47
N PHE A 57 2.61 16.07 1.13
CA PHE A 57 2.09 17.09 0.22
C PHE A 57 0.60 16.92 -0.14
N ASN A 58 0.02 15.75 0.10
CA ASN A 58 -1.39 15.45 -0.19
C ASN A 58 -2.01 14.60 0.94
N THR A 59 -1.96 15.12 2.15
CA THR A 59 -2.57 14.46 3.32
C THR A 59 -4.09 14.31 3.17
N ASP A 60 -4.73 15.09 2.30
CA ASP A 60 -6.14 14.98 1.91
C ASP A 60 -6.42 13.85 0.90
N PHE A 61 -5.72 12.73 1.04
CA PHE A 61 -5.69 11.62 0.10
C PHE A 61 -7.06 10.97 -0.19
N SER A 62 -8.05 11.12 0.70
CA SER A 62 -9.40 10.62 0.43
C SER A 62 -9.98 11.26 -0.82
N LYS A 63 -9.66 12.52 -1.11
CA LYS A 63 -10.06 13.20 -2.34
C LYS A 63 -9.42 12.57 -3.58
N ASP A 64 -8.20 12.08 -3.45
CA ASP A 64 -7.49 11.38 -4.54
C ASP A 64 -8.14 10.03 -4.83
N VAL A 65 -8.48 9.26 -3.78
CA VAL A 65 -9.21 7.99 -3.92
C VAL A 65 -10.59 8.19 -4.54
N LEU A 66 -11.34 9.17 -4.05
CA LEU A 66 -12.69 9.47 -4.57
C LEU A 66 -12.64 9.99 -6.01
N HIS A 67 -11.64 10.79 -6.35
CA HIS A 67 -11.40 11.22 -7.72
C HIS A 67 -11.17 10.03 -8.66
N LEU A 68 -10.35 9.06 -8.27
CA LEU A 68 -10.13 7.83 -9.04
C LEU A 68 -11.43 7.02 -9.20
N ALA A 69 -12.24 6.92 -8.15
CA ALA A 69 -13.54 6.27 -8.20
C ALA A 69 -14.52 7.00 -9.17
N ASP A 70 -14.51 8.32 -9.16
CA ASP A 70 -15.34 9.17 -10.03
C ASP A 70 -14.91 9.10 -11.51
N LEU A 71 -13.64 8.77 -11.78
CA LEU A 71 -13.14 8.42 -13.12
C LEU A 71 -13.62 7.04 -13.62
N GLY A 72 -14.33 6.28 -12.77
CA GLY A 72 -14.88 4.97 -13.11
C GLY A 72 -14.02 3.78 -12.72
N PHE A 73 -12.88 3.97 -12.03
CA PHE A 73 -12.07 2.85 -11.54
C PHE A 73 -12.74 2.17 -10.34
N LYS A 74 -12.84 0.84 -10.39
CA LYS A 74 -13.47 0.05 -9.32
C LYS A 74 -12.47 -0.64 -8.39
N GLN A 75 -11.19 -0.71 -8.76
CA GLN A 75 -10.13 -1.34 -7.97
C GLN A 75 -9.05 -0.30 -7.67
N ILE A 76 -9.01 0.21 -6.43
CA ILE A 76 -8.19 1.36 -6.05
C ILE A 76 -7.31 1.01 -4.85
N SER A 77 -6.03 1.39 -4.92
CA SER A 77 -5.06 1.29 -3.85
C SER A 77 -4.27 2.59 -3.76
N VAL A 78 -4.38 3.32 -2.65
CA VAL A 78 -3.56 4.52 -2.39
C VAL A 78 -2.87 4.33 -1.05
N GLU A 79 -1.53 4.28 -1.09
CA GLU A 79 -0.67 3.89 0.02
C GLU A 79 0.12 5.06 0.59
N PRO A 80 0.52 5.02 1.87
CA PRO A 80 1.49 5.97 2.38
C PRO A 80 2.84 5.79 1.68
N VAL A 81 3.53 6.89 1.46
CA VAL A 81 4.86 6.86 0.84
C VAL A 81 5.87 6.09 1.70
N VAL A 82 6.77 5.38 1.03
CA VAL A 82 8.01 4.89 1.63
C VAL A 82 9.10 5.91 1.31
N ALA A 83 9.67 6.55 2.33
CA ALA A 83 10.59 7.68 2.18
C ALA A 83 11.65 7.67 3.28
N GLN A 84 12.75 8.38 3.06
CA GLN A 84 13.70 8.69 4.11
C GLN A 84 13.12 9.80 5.03
N PRO A 85 13.44 9.83 6.32
CA PRO A 85 12.96 10.89 7.24
C PRO A 85 13.34 12.31 6.79
N THR A 86 14.40 12.44 5.98
CA THR A 86 14.92 13.70 5.44
C THR A 86 14.21 14.16 4.17
N ASP A 87 13.41 13.33 3.55
CA ASP A 87 12.67 13.69 2.34
C ASP A 87 11.53 14.66 2.67
N GLU A 88 11.40 15.74 1.91
CA GLU A 88 10.37 16.76 2.13
C GLU A 88 8.95 16.20 2.02
N TYR A 89 8.76 15.17 1.22
CA TYR A 89 7.47 14.49 1.00
C TYR A 89 7.19 13.37 2.02
N ALA A 90 8.15 13.04 2.90
CA ALA A 90 7.95 12.03 3.94
C ALA A 90 6.81 12.43 4.88
N LEU A 91 5.99 11.45 5.25
CA LEU A 91 4.94 11.66 6.24
C LEU A 91 5.55 11.91 7.63
N LYS A 92 4.90 12.77 8.40
CA LYS A 92 5.29 13.19 9.75
C LYS A 92 4.23 12.79 10.76
N GLU A 93 4.60 12.68 12.03
CA GLU A 93 3.64 12.43 13.10
C GLU A 93 2.56 13.52 13.19
N SER A 94 2.92 14.78 12.86
CA SER A 94 1.98 15.89 12.78
C SER A 94 0.88 15.71 11.72
N ASP A 95 1.06 14.81 10.76
CA ASP A 95 0.06 14.53 9.71
C ASP A 95 -1.02 13.55 10.19
N LEU A 96 -0.74 12.77 11.25
CA LEU A 96 -1.64 11.70 11.71
C LEU A 96 -3.08 12.16 11.99
N PRO A 97 -3.33 13.29 12.68
CA PRO A 97 -4.71 13.71 12.93
C PRO A 97 -5.51 13.93 11.64
N VAL A 98 -4.91 14.61 10.67
CA VAL A 98 -5.54 14.86 9.35
C VAL A 98 -5.75 13.54 8.59
N LEU A 99 -4.76 12.65 8.61
CA LEU A 99 -4.85 11.35 7.94
C LEU A 99 -5.93 10.46 8.57
N PHE A 100 -6.13 10.50 9.88
CA PHE A 100 -7.21 9.78 10.55
C PHE A 100 -8.59 10.29 10.11
N ASP A 101 -8.78 11.61 10.07
CA ASP A 101 -10.02 12.22 9.58
C ASP A 101 -10.28 11.86 8.10
N GLU A 102 -9.24 11.78 7.28
CA GLU A 102 -9.36 11.40 5.88
C GLU A 102 -9.73 9.91 5.70
N TYR A 103 -9.20 9.01 6.55
CA TYR A 103 -9.64 7.61 6.57
C TYR A 103 -11.11 7.48 6.99
N ASP A 104 -11.55 8.19 8.02
CA ASP A 104 -12.95 8.18 8.46
C ASP A 104 -13.89 8.72 7.37
N ARG A 105 -13.49 9.83 6.73
CA ARG A 105 -14.24 10.41 5.60
C ARG A 105 -14.36 9.43 4.44
N LEU A 106 -13.26 8.79 4.06
CA LEU A 106 -13.26 7.81 2.98
C LEU A 106 -14.16 6.62 3.31
N ALA A 107 -14.07 6.08 4.51
CA ALA A 107 -14.89 4.95 4.95
C ALA A 107 -16.38 5.29 4.96
N ALA A 108 -16.76 6.47 5.47
CA ALA A 108 -18.15 6.93 5.46
C ALA A 108 -18.68 7.11 4.03
N GLU A 109 -17.88 7.69 3.12
CA GLU A 109 -18.29 7.87 1.72
C GLU A 109 -18.40 6.53 0.99
N MET A 110 -17.54 5.54 1.30
CA MET A 110 -17.66 4.18 0.75
C MET A 110 -18.96 3.52 1.16
N VAL A 111 -19.34 3.55 2.44
CA VAL A 111 -20.64 3.04 2.91
C VAL A 111 -21.80 3.69 2.17
N LYS A 112 -21.77 5.02 2.01
CA LYS A 112 -22.80 5.76 1.27
C LYS A 112 -22.88 5.33 -0.20
N ARG A 113 -21.74 5.17 -0.88
CA ARG A 113 -21.68 4.73 -2.29
C ARG A 113 -22.12 3.29 -2.45
N ASN A 114 -21.76 2.40 -1.51
CA ASN A 114 -22.23 1.01 -1.51
C ASN A 114 -23.77 0.94 -1.41
N LYS A 115 -24.37 1.73 -0.51
CA LYS A 115 -25.84 1.88 -0.41
C LYS A 115 -26.50 2.36 -1.70
N ALA A 116 -25.84 3.24 -2.42
CA ALA A 116 -26.33 3.80 -3.68
C ALA A 116 -26.05 2.93 -4.92
N GLY A 117 -25.40 1.76 -4.76
CA GLY A 117 -25.05 0.85 -5.85
C GLY A 117 -23.91 1.31 -6.76
N ASN A 118 -23.17 2.36 -6.37
CA ASN A 118 -22.01 2.89 -7.09
C ASN A 118 -20.69 2.74 -6.35
N GLY A 119 -20.58 1.70 -5.51
CA GLY A 119 -19.40 1.35 -4.74
C GLY A 119 -18.16 1.06 -5.57
N PHE A 120 -17.03 1.04 -4.90
CA PHE A 120 -15.72 0.63 -5.41
C PHE A 120 -14.92 -0.09 -4.32
N ASN A 121 -13.90 -0.85 -4.71
CA ASN A 121 -13.01 -1.52 -3.78
C ASN A 121 -11.81 -0.62 -3.45
N PHE A 122 -11.60 -0.34 -2.17
CA PHE A 122 -10.38 0.26 -1.67
C PHE A 122 -9.54 -0.82 -0.99
N PHE A 123 -8.43 -1.19 -1.60
CA PHE A 123 -7.61 -2.35 -1.19
C PHE A 123 -7.29 -2.38 0.31
N HIS A 124 -7.02 -1.21 0.90
CA HIS A 124 -6.61 -1.13 2.31
C HIS A 124 -7.74 -1.30 3.32
N PHE A 125 -9.00 -1.32 2.88
CA PHE A 125 -10.17 -1.65 3.69
C PHE A 125 -10.71 -3.05 3.43
N MET A 126 -10.12 -3.78 2.47
CA MET A 126 -10.50 -5.16 2.16
C MET A 126 -9.81 -6.12 3.14
N ILE A 127 -10.33 -6.23 4.36
CA ILE A 127 -9.88 -7.22 5.33
C ILE A 127 -10.93 -8.34 5.47
N ASP A 128 -10.43 -9.58 5.51
CA ASP A 128 -11.27 -10.73 5.80
C ASP A 128 -11.41 -10.90 7.31
N LEU A 129 -12.59 -10.63 7.83
CA LEU A 129 -12.93 -10.78 9.24
C LEU A 129 -13.54 -12.15 9.57
N GLU A 130 -13.97 -12.93 8.58
CA GLU A 130 -14.70 -14.18 8.77
C GLU A 130 -13.78 -15.40 8.84
N GLY A 131 -12.88 -15.58 7.92
CA GLY A 131 -12.00 -16.76 7.87
C GLY A 131 -10.52 -16.42 7.83
N GLY A 132 -10.23 -15.31 7.27
CA GLY A 132 -8.90 -14.76 7.15
C GLY A 132 -7.91 -15.56 6.30
N PRO A 133 -6.88 -14.92 5.78
CA PRO A 133 -5.82 -15.59 5.05
C PRO A 133 -5.00 -16.53 5.94
N CYS A 134 -4.29 -17.44 5.30
CA CYS A 134 -3.33 -18.32 5.94
C CYS A 134 -2.41 -17.55 6.92
N VAL A 135 -2.34 -17.98 8.17
CA VAL A 135 -1.54 -17.33 9.23
C VAL A 135 -0.09 -17.17 8.80
N TYR A 136 0.49 -18.13 8.09
CA TYR A 136 1.86 -18.07 7.57
C TYR A 136 2.10 -16.80 6.73
N LYS A 137 1.23 -16.49 5.79
CA LYS A 137 1.33 -15.26 4.97
C LYS A 137 1.17 -13.97 5.79
N ARG A 138 0.51 -14.06 6.95
CA ARG A 138 0.32 -12.92 7.84
C ARG A 138 1.48 -12.68 8.80
N LEU A 139 2.45 -13.59 8.89
CA LEU A 139 3.59 -13.44 9.80
C LEU A 139 4.65 -12.49 9.25
N SER A 140 4.95 -12.57 7.96
CA SER A 140 6.14 -11.95 7.34
C SER A 140 5.82 -10.82 6.35
N GLY A 141 4.56 -10.42 6.20
CA GLY A 141 4.16 -9.32 5.31
C GLY A 141 4.26 -9.67 3.82
N CYS A 142 4.91 -8.79 3.05
CA CYS A 142 4.94 -8.88 1.59
C CYS A 142 5.92 -9.93 1.03
N GLY A 143 6.71 -10.60 1.87
CA GLY A 143 7.67 -11.60 1.43
C GLY A 143 8.95 -11.04 0.79
N SER A 144 9.25 -9.74 0.99
CA SER A 144 10.50 -9.14 0.49
C SER A 144 11.73 -9.90 0.97
N GLY A 145 12.70 -10.10 0.08
CA GLY A 145 13.94 -10.83 0.36
C GLY A 145 13.78 -12.35 0.42
N THR A 146 12.56 -12.88 0.42
CA THR A 146 12.30 -14.33 0.56
C THR A 146 11.40 -14.88 -0.53
N GLU A 147 10.20 -14.31 -0.73
CA GLU A 147 9.22 -14.77 -1.73
C GLU A 147 9.37 -14.03 -3.06
N TYR A 148 9.93 -12.83 -3.06
CA TYR A 148 10.29 -12.08 -4.25
C TYR A 148 11.55 -11.24 -4.03
N LEU A 149 12.18 -10.84 -5.13
CA LEU A 149 13.36 -9.99 -5.18
C LEU A 149 13.17 -8.89 -6.22
N ALA A 150 13.83 -7.75 -6.01
CA ALA A 150 14.03 -6.77 -7.05
C ALA A 150 15.27 -7.10 -7.87
N VAL A 151 15.16 -7.02 -9.20
CA VAL A 151 16.26 -7.23 -10.14
C VAL A 151 16.57 -5.94 -10.86
N THR A 152 17.82 -5.49 -10.80
CA THR A 152 18.28 -4.31 -11.54
C THR A 152 18.47 -4.62 -13.03
N PRO A 153 18.57 -3.62 -13.92
CA PRO A 153 18.92 -3.84 -15.32
C PRO A 153 20.26 -4.56 -15.54
N TRP A 154 21.15 -4.53 -14.54
CA TRP A 154 22.45 -5.20 -14.57
C TRP A 154 22.45 -6.59 -13.91
N GLY A 155 21.26 -7.03 -13.47
CA GLY A 155 21.06 -8.35 -12.89
C GLY A 155 21.27 -8.44 -11.40
N ASP A 156 21.57 -7.34 -10.70
CA ASP A 156 21.76 -7.36 -9.25
C ASP A 156 20.45 -7.63 -8.51
N LEU A 157 20.54 -8.40 -7.43
CA LEU A 157 19.41 -8.85 -6.62
C LEU A 157 19.34 -8.06 -5.30
N TYR A 158 18.16 -7.52 -5.01
CA TYR A 158 17.85 -6.81 -3.76
C TYR A 158 16.57 -7.37 -3.12
N PRO A 159 16.39 -7.23 -1.78
CA PRO A 159 15.18 -7.73 -1.10
C PRO A 159 13.88 -7.17 -1.67
N CYS A 160 13.84 -5.89 -2.02
CA CYS A 160 12.75 -5.25 -2.77
C CYS A 160 13.26 -3.97 -3.47
N HIS A 161 12.40 -3.36 -4.28
CA HIS A 161 12.76 -2.15 -5.05
C HIS A 161 13.18 -0.95 -4.18
N GLN A 162 12.75 -0.90 -2.92
CA GLN A 162 13.11 0.18 -1.98
C GLN A 162 14.55 0.10 -1.49
N PHE A 163 15.19 -1.07 -1.60
CA PHE A 163 16.58 -1.29 -1.21
C PHE A 163 17.56 -1.22 -2.39
N VAL A 164 17.04 -1.06 -3.62
CA VAL A 164 17.91 -0.98 -4.82
C VAL A 164 18.87 0.20 -4.71
N GLY A 165 20.18 -0.10 -4.87
CA GLY A 165 21.26 0.87 -4.77
C GLY A 165 21.85 1.03 -3.37
N ASN A 166 21.29 0.37 -2.36
CA ASN A 166 21.92 0.26 -1.04
C ASN A 166 22.80 -1.00 -1.01
N GLU A 167 24.13 -0.81 -0.98
CA GLU A 167 25.10 -1.90 -1.03
C GLU A 167 24.97 -2.87 0.13
N ASP A 168 24.51 -2.43 1.30
CA ASP A 168 24.29 -3.28 2.48
C ASP A 168 23.20 -4.33 2.24
N PHE A 169 22.36 -4.16 1.21
CA PHE A 169 21.28 -5.08 0.84
C PHE A 169 21.48 -5.76 -0.52
N LEU A 170 22.67 -5.70 -1.08
CA LEU A 170 23.00 -6.44 -2.30
C LEU A 170 23.07 -7.94 -2.00
N MET A 171 22.09 -8.70 -2.50
CA MET A 171 21.97 -10.14 -2.20
C MET A 171 22.76 -11.03 -3.17
N GLY A 172 23.14 -10.54 -4.32
CA GLY A 172 23.82 -11.31 -5.37
C GLY A 172 23.40 -10.84 -6.77
N ASN A 173 23.44 -11.76 -7.73
CA ASN A 173 23.14 -11.46 -9.12
C ASN A 173 22.42 -12.63 -9.79
N VAL A 174 21.64 -12.37 -10.84
CA VAL A 174 20.84 -13.39 -11.55
C VAL A 174 21.67 -14.52 -12.16
N TRP A 175 22.95 -14.29 -12.47
CA TRP A 175 23.84 -15.31 -13.02
C TRP A 175 24.47 -16.22 -11.94
N ASP A 176 24.75 -15.64 -10.77
CA ASP A 176 25.42 -16.33 -9.67
C ASP A 176 24.46 -16.77 -8.56
N GLY A 177 23.21 -16.28 -8.60
CA GLY A 177 22.22 -16.48 -7.56
C GLY A 177 22.47 -15.62 -6.32
N ILE A 178 21.75 -15.93 -5.23
CA ILE A 178 21.89 -15.26 -3.94
C ILE A 178 23.21 -15.70 -3.31
N LYS A 179 24.05 -14.74 -2.94
CA LYS A 179 25.33 -14.95 -2.23
C LYS A 179 25.26 -14.50 -0.77
N ALA A 180 24.57 -13.38 -0.50
CA ALA A 180 24.35 -12.88 0.86
C ALA A 180 23.13 -13.57 1.50
N THR A 181 23.35 -14.81 1.95
CA THR A 181 22.31 -15.64 2.59
C THR A 181 21.95 -15.11 3.98
N ASP A 182 22.84 -14.40 4.64
CA ASP A 182 22.64 -13.70 5.90
C ASP A 182 21.53 -12.62 5.78
N ILE A 183 21.56 -11.84 4.70
CA ILE A 183 20.49 -10.85 4.41
C ILE A 183 19.16 -11.59 4.20
N GLN A 184 19.16 -12.67 3.40
CA GLN A 184 17.95 -13.47 3.18
C GLN A 184 17.38 -14.03 4.48
N ASP A 185 18.25 -14.57 5.35
CA ASP A 185 17.87 -15.13 6.64
C ASP A 185 17.34 -14.04 7.59
N GLU A 186 17.89 -12.82 7.57
CA GLU A 186 17.38 -11.70 8.33
C GLU A 186 15.94 -11.36 7.90
N PHE A 187 15.67 -11.25 6.60
CA PHE A 187 14.32 -11.01 6.09
C PHE A 187 13.36 -12.16 6.41
N LYS A 188 13.80 -13.39 6.33
CA LYS A 188 13.02 -14.58 6.68
C LYS A 188 12.66 -14.64 8.17
N CYS A 189 13.56 -14.20 9.03
CA CYS A 189 13.34 -14.12 10.47
C CYS A 189 12.53 -12.87 10.86
N CYS A 190 12.42 -11.86 10.00
CA CYS A 190 11.70 -10.62 10.26
C CYS A 190 10.18 -10.84 10.18
N ASN A 191 9.57 -11.25 11.28
CA ASN A 191 8.14 -11.52 11.39
C ASN A 191 7.53 -10.81 12.61
N VAL A 192 6.20 -10.89 12.75
CA VAL A 192 5.44 -10.21 13.83
C VAL A 192 5.85 -10.62 15.24
N TYR A 193 6.46 -11.78 15.44
CA TYR A 193 6.95 -12.23 16.74
C TYR A 193 8.39 -11.78 17.00
N ALA A 194 9.18 -11.53 15.96
CA ALA A 194 10.52 -10.96 16.09
C ALA A 194 10.47 -9.48 16.50
N LYS A 195 9.42 -8.75 16.07
CA LYS A 195 9.24 -7.33 16.38
C LYS A 195 8.54 -7.16 17.73
N GLU A 196 9.20 -6.54 18.71
CA GLU A 196 8.67 -6.39 20.08
C GLU A 196 7.30 -5.71 20.12
N LYS A 197 7.14 -4.57 19.43
CA LYS A 197 5.87 -3.82 19.35
C LYS A 197 4.74 -4.63 18.71
N CYS A 198 5.06 -5.59 17.84
CA CYS A 198 4.05 -6.39 17.13
C CYS A 198 3.51 -7.55 17.97
N ARG A 199 4.28 -8.10 18.93
CA ARG A 199 3.90 -9.30 19.71
C ARG A 199 2.53 -9.21 20.37
N ASN A 200 2.19 -8.04 20.90
CA ASN A 200 0.92 -7.78 21.62
C ASN A 200 -0.01 -6.85 20.86
N CYS A 201 0.29 -6.52 19.58
CA CYS A 201 -0.55 -5.64 18.76
C CYS A 201 -1.78 -6.40 18.25
N PHE A 202 -2.98 -5.85 18.43
CA PHE A 202 -4.22 -6.45 17.90
C PHE A 202 -4.20 -6.55 16.36
N ALA A 203 -3.50 -5.61 15.70
CA ALA A 203 -3.44 -5.51 14.25
C ALA A 203 -2.42 -6.48 13.61
N ARG A 204 -1.60 -7.22 14.40
CA ARG A 204 -0.43 -7.94 13.89
C ARG A 204 -0.72 -8.88 12.73
N PHE A 205 -1.84 -9.61 12.75
CA PHE A 205 -2.18 -10.56 11.70
C PHE A 205 -2.89 -9.93 10.48
N TYR A 206 -3.25 -8.67 10.56
CA TYR A 206 -3.74 -7.87 9.44
C TYR A 206 -2.65 -6.99 8.83
N CYS A 207 -1.73 -6.51 9.66
CA CYS A 207 -0.58 -5.68 9.29
C CYS A 207 0.62 -6.49 8.80
N SER A 208 0.83 -7.70 9.36
CA SER A 208 1.97 -8.59 9.07
C SER A 208 3.33 -7.96 9.35
N GLY A 209 3.42 -7.05 10.34
CA GLY A 209 4.67 -6.43 10.78
C GLY A 209 5.11 -5.17 10.01
N GLY A 210 4.30 -4.70 9.06
CA GLY A 210 4.55 -3.46 8.32
C GLY A 210 5.63 -3.60 7.23
N CYS A 211 6.13 -2.46 6.74
CA CYS A 211 7.13 -2.38 5.68
C CYS A 211 8.54 -2.43 6.24
N ALA A 212 9.36 -3.40 5.79
CA ALA A 212 10.76 -3.51 6.19
C ALA A 212 11.59 -2.29 5.78
N ALA A 213 11.33 -1.71 4.60
CA ALA A 213 12.04 -0.54 4.12
C ALA A 213 11.75 0.71 4.98
N ASN A 214 10.48 0.95 5.35
CA ASN A 214 10.16 2.02 6.28
C ASN A 214 10.78 1.80 7.66
N SER A 215 10.77 0.56 8.17
CA SER A 215 11.46 0.22 9.41
C SER A 215 12.95 0.60 9.34
N TYR A 216 13.63 0.18 8.28
CA TYR A 216 15.05 0.49 8.08
C TYR A 216 15.31 1.99 7.92
N ASN A 217 14.51 2.69 7.13
CA ASN A 217 14.67 4.12 6.89
C ASN A 217 14.57 4.96 8.18
N PHE A 218 13.71 4.56 9.11
CA PHE A 218 13.44 5.32 10.33
C PHE A 218 14.21 4.81 11.56
N HIS A 219 14.61 3.54 11.59
CA HIS A 219 15.24 2.91 12.76
C HIS A 219 16.60 2.28 12.48
N GLY A 220 17.05 2.24 11.21
CA GLY A 220 18.32 1.58 10.82
C GLY A 220 18.27 0.05 10.87
N THR A 221 17.10 -0.55 11.08
CA THR A 221 16.91 -2.02 11.12
C THR A 221 15.56 -2.41 10.55
N ILE A 222 15.47 -3.58 9.92
CA ILE A 222 14.21 -4.13 9.42
C ILE A 222 13.36 -4.77 10.52
N THR A 223 13.96 -5.05 11.69
CA THR A 223 13.32 -5.78 12.80
C THR A 223 12.56 -4.88 13.77
N ASP A 224 12.58 -3.57 13.59
CA ASP A 224 11.74 -2.64 14.35
C ASP A 224 10.40 -2.38 13.61
N ALA A 225 9.51 -1.64 14.24
CA ALA A 225 8.22 -1.27 13.68
C ALA A 225 8.17 0.25 13.42
N TYR A 226 7.85 0.63 12.19
CA TYR A 226 7.65 2.03 11.81
C TYR A 226 6.40 2.60 12.48
N ASP A 227 6.55 3.46 13.49
CA ASP A 227 5.49 3.91 14.39
C ASP A 227 4.31 4.58 13.67
N LEU A 228 4.59 5.54 12.79
CA LEU A 228 3.55 6.20 12.00
C LEU A 228 2.75 5.19 11.15
N GLY A 229 3.44 4.24 10.52
CA GLY A 229 2.80 3.14 9.79
C GLY A 229 1.94 2.25 10.67
N CYS A 230 2.32 2.04 11.94
CA CYS A 230 1.52 1.29 12.92
C CYS A 230 0.19 1.99 13.20
N GLU A 231 0.21 3.31 13.43
CA GLU A 231 -1.00 4.07 13.71
C GLU A 231 -1.94 4.13 12.49
N LEU A 232 -1.41 4.35 11.30
CA LEU A 232 -2.18 4.32 10.06
C LEU A 232 -2.82 2.94 9.81
N GLN A 233 -2.10 1.86 10.10
CA GLN A 233 -2.63 0.51 9.91
C GLN A 233 -3.74 0.17 10.91
N LYS A 234 -3.61 0.58 12.17
CA LYS A 234 -4.68 0.44 13.16
C LYS A 234 -5.94 1.17 12.71
N LYS A 235 -5.80 2.42 12.25
CA LYS A 235 -6.90 3.23 11.73
C LYS A 235 -7.60 2.59 10.52
N ARG A 236 -6.83 2.00 9.60
CA ARG A 236 -7.39 1.25 8.44
C ARG A 236 -8.25 0.07 8.89
N ILE A 237 -7.80 -0.68 9.90
CA ILE A 237 -8.55 -1.82 10.44
C ILE A 237 -9.84 -1.35 11.11
N GLU A 238 -9.81 -0.27 11.90
CA GLU A 238 -10.99 0.33 12.50
C GLU A 238 -12.02 0.72 11.43
N CYS A 239 -11.59 1.42 10.37
CA CYS A 239 -12.45 1.81 9.25
C CYS A 239 -13.04 0.58 8.52
N ALA A 240 -12.23 -0.46 8.30
CA ALA A 240 -12.70 -1.68 7.65
C ALA A 240 -13.76 -2.42 8.50
N ILE A 241 -13.59 -2.47 9.83
CA ILE A 241 -14.58 -3.02 10.76
C ILE A 241 -15.87 -2.19 10.70
N MET A 242 -15.76 -0.87 10.73
CA MET A 242 -16.92 0.04 10.63
C MET A 242 -17.70 -0.18 9.33
N ILE A 243 -17.02 -0.30 8.19
CA ILE A 243 -17.67 -0.57 6.89
C ILE A 243 -18.42 -1.90 6.94
N LYS A 244 -17.78 -2.97 7.47
CA LYS A 244 -18.41 -4.29 7.58
C LYS A 244 -19.63 -4.29 8.51
N ALA A 245 -19.57 -3.59 9.63
CA ALA A 245 -20.72 -3.43 10.52
C ALA A 245 -21.87 -2.70 9.81
N ALA A 246 -21.60 -1.59 9.13
CA ALA A 246 -22.62 -0.85 8.39
C ALA A 246 -23.21 -1.65 7.21
N GLU A 247 -22.43 -2.53 6.57
CA GLU A 247 -22.93 -3.44 5.52
C GLU A 247 -23.82 -4.55 6.07
N ALA A 248 -23.51 -5.08 7.26
CA ALA A 248 -24.34 -6.08 7.95
C ALA A 248 -25.71 -5.50 8.33
N ASP A 249 -25.75 -4.31 8.94
CA ASP A 249 -27.01 -3.62 9.28
C ASP A 249 -27.89 -3.42 8.05
N MET A 250 -27.28 -3.10 6.88
CA MET A 250 -28.05 -2.96 5.62
C MET A 250 -28.63 -4.27 5.10
N ALA A 251 -27.96 -5.40 5.32
CA ALA A 251 -28.45 -6.71 4.91
C ALA A 251 -29.65 -7.16 5.76
N ASP A 252 -29.63 -6.83 7.05
CA ASP A 252 -30.73 -7.12 7.98
C ASP A 252 -31.96 -6.25 7.70
N ASP A 253 -31.80 -4.98 7.35
CA ASP A 253 -32.89 -4.07 6.99
C ASP A 253 -33.58 -4.44 5.64
N ALA A 254 -32.92 -5.24 4.81
CA ALA A 254 -33.43 -5.67 3.49
C ALA A 254 -34.23 -7.01 3.55
N GLN A 255 -34.25 -7.69 4.68
CA GLN A 255 -35.01 -8.93 4.96
C GLN A 255 -36.37 -8.62 5.59
#